data_f2195df2e16ac4d35a60ddb0ed3e516e
#
_entry.id   f2195df2e16ac4d35a60ddb0ed3e516e
#
_cell.length_a   1.000
_cell.length_b   1.000
_cell.length_c   1.000
_cell.angle_alpha   90.00
_cell.angle_beta   90.00
_cell.angle_gamma   90.00
#
_symmetry.space_group_name_H-M   'P 1'
#
loop_
_entity.id
_entity.type
_entity.pdbx_description
1 polymer ?
#
loop_
_entity_poly.entity_id
_entity_poly.type
_entity_poly.pdbx_seq_one_letter_code
_entity_poly.pdbx_strand_id
1 'polypeptide(L)'
;MPIFQGGAVYSKRKQAYAQYNEADENTLFAERRIIQEVRSQFSNVVTLVANVTAQQQAVISATSALEATQVGYKVGTRNVVDLLQAEKNLYSAEKNLANAKYDYILANLRLALAAGTISPSDIVEINDLLK
;
A
#
# COMPACT_ATOMS: atom_id res chain seq x y z
N MET A 1 -29.70 -56.91 -3.99
CA MET A 1 -29.41 -55.64 -4.75
C MET A 1 -30.73 -55.00 -5.10
N PRO A 2 -31.00 -53.76 -4.70
CA PRO A 2 -32.23 -53.08 -5.11
C PRO A 2 -32.12 -52.73 -6.58
N ILE A 3 -32.99 -53.31 -7.40
CA ILE A 3 -33.02 -53.10 -8.85
C ILE A 3 -33.68 -51.76 -9.23
N PHE A 4 -34.39 -51.14 -8.29
CA PHE A 4 -35.08 -49.88 -8.48
C PHE A 4 -34.96 -48.99 -7.24
N GLN A 5 -34.22 -47.84 -7.36
CA GLN A 5 -33.98 -46.90 -6.28
C GLN A 5 -34.83 -45.61 -6.39
N GLY A 6 -36.05 -45.67 -6.94
CA GLY A 6 -37.05 -44.61 -6.90
C GLY A 6 -36.52 -43.21 -7.23
N GLY A 7 -35.64 -43.05 -8.26
CA GLY A 7 -35.09 -41.73 -8.66
C GLY A 7 -33.92 -41.23 -7.82
N ALA A 8 -33.47 -41.96 -6.81
CA ALA A 8 -32.36 -41.53 -5.95
C ALA A 8 -31.05 -41.32 -6.70
N VAL A 9 -30.76 -42.16 -7.70
CA VAL A 9 -29.57 -42.06 -8.55
C VAL A 9 -29.65 -40.75 -9.41
N TYR A 10 -30.83 -40.47 -9.96
CA TYR A 10 -31.05 -39.25 -10.73
C TYR A 10 -30.90 -38.00 -9.87
N SER A 11 -31.46 -37.98 -8.68
CA SER A 11 -31.35 -36.89 -7.70
C SER A 11 -29.89 -36.65 -7.27
N LYS A 12 -29.15 -37.74 -7.00
CA LYS A 12 -27.71 -37.65 -6.67
C LYS A 12 -26.89 -37.11 -7.82
N ARG A 13 -27.19 -37.51 -9.06
CA ARG A 13 -26.52 -36.96 -10.24
C ARG A 13 -26.79 -35.46 -10.40
N LYS A 14 -28.03 -35.05 -10.21
CA LYS A 14 -28.41 -33.61 -10.28
C LYS A 14 -27.73 -32.81 -9.18
N GLN A 15 -27.64 -33.38 -7.97
CA GLN A 15 -26.92 -32.77 -6.85
C GLN A 15 -25.42 -32.65 -7.17
N ALA A 16 -24.78 -33.70 -7.65
CA ALA A 16 -23.36 -33.64 -8.02
C ALA A 16 -23.07 -32.61 -9.12
N TYR A 17 -23.98 -32.49 -10.10
CA TYR A 17 -23.84 -31.49 -11.15
C TYR A 17 -24.01 -30.05 -10.59
N ALA A 18 -24.93 -29.83 -9.68
CA ALA A 18 -25.09 -28.54 -9.01
C ALA A 18 -23.85 -28.18 -8.16
N GLN A 19 -23.27 -29.14 -7.43
CA GLN A 19 -22.05 -28.96 -6.67
C GLN A 19 -20.85 -28.67 -7.59
N TYR A 20 -20.76 -29.31 -8.75
CA TYR A 20 -19.73 -29.02 -9.74
C TYR A 20 -19.83 -27.56 -10.23
N ASN A 21 -21.04 -27.12 -10.61
CA ASN A 21 -21.27 -25.74 -11.06
C ASN A 21 -20.97 -24.73 -9.95
N GLU A 22 -21.34 -25.04 -8.70
CA GLU A 22 -21.00 -24.21 -7.54
C GLU A 22 -19.48 -24.08 -7.36
N ALA A 23 -18.74 -25.18 -7.48
CA ALA A 23 -17.28 -25.16 -7.38
C ALA A 23 -16.62 -24.35 -8.51
N ASP A 24 -17.14 -24.48 -9.73
CA ASP A 24 -16.68 -23.72 -10.90
C ASP A 24 -16.91 -22.20 -10.71
N GLU A 25 -18.12 -21.79 -10.31
CA GLU A 25 -18.44 -20.40 -10.02
C GLU A 25 -17.61 -19.85 -8.86
N ASN A 26 -17.36 -20.64 -7.81
CA ASN A 26 -16.50 -20.23 -6.70
C ASN A 26 -15.05 -20.02 -7.16
N THR A 27 -14.55 -20.82 -8.09
CA THR A 27 -13.22 -20.65 -8.69
C THR A 27 -13.14 -19.34 -9.48
N LEU A 28 -14.12 -19.09 -10.35
CA LEU A 28 -14.21 -17.85 -11.13
C LEU A 28 -14.32 -16.61 -10.21
N PHE A 29 -15.06 -16.72 -9.13
CA PHE A 29 -15.17 -15.66 -8.13
C PHE A 29 -13.83 -15.40 -7.44
N ALA A 30 -13.12 -16.45 -7.05
CA ALA A 30 -11.80 -16.34 -6.43
C ALA A 30 -10.78 -15.70 -7.37
N GLU A 31 -10.75 -16.10 -8.64
CA GLU A 31 -9.88 -15.49 -9.67
C GLU A 31 -10.14 -14.00 -9.83
N ARG A 32 -11.41 -13.61 -10.00
CA ARG A 32 -11.80 -12.20 -10.16
C ARG A 32 -11.41 -11.38 -8.94
N ARG A 33 -11.57 -11.94 -7.73
CA ARG A 33 -11.20 -11.28 -6.48
C ARG A 33 -9.69 -11.05 -6.41
N ILE A 34 -8.87 -12.03 -6.77
CA ILE A 34 -7.41 -11.91 -6.79
C ILE A 34 -6.98 -10.83 -7.80
N ILE A 35 -7.53 -10.86 -9.01
CA ILE A 35 -7.22 -9.85 -10.04
C ILE A 35 -7.57 -8.44 -9.53
N GLN A 36 -8.72 -8.28 -8.89
CA GLN A 36 -9.14 -6.99 -8.33
C GLN A 36 -8.21 -6.54 -7.21
N GLU A 37 -7.82 -7.45 -6.31
CA GLU A 37 -6.90 -7.16 -5.22
C GLU A 37 -5.54 -6.69 -5.75
N VAL A 38 -4.93 -7.41 -6.68
CA VAL A 38 -3.64 -7.04 -7.28
C VAL A 38 -3.72 -5.68 -7.95
N ARG A 39 -4.79 -5.41 -8.72
CA ARG A 39 -4.99 -4.09 -9.37
C ARG A 39 -5.14 -2.97 -8.35
N SER A 40 -5.86 -3.22 -7.26
CA SER A 40 -6.03 -2.25 -6.17
C SER A 40 -4.71 -1.94 -5.49
N GLN A 41 -3.91 -2.96 -5.15
CA GLN A 41 -2.59 -2.79 -4.53
C GLN A 41 -1.62 -2.09 -5.48
N PHE A 42 -1.63 -2.41 -6.76
CA PHE A 42 -0.81 -1.70 -7.77
C PHE A 42 -1.17 -0.21 -7.85
N SER A 43 -2.45 0.12 -7.94
CA SER A 43 -2.91 1.52 -7.96
C SER A 43 -2.50 2.26 -6.68
N ASN A 44 -2.57 1.59 -5.52
CA ASN A 44 -2.11 2.14 -4.25
C ASN A 44 -0.61 2.45 -4.28
N VAL A 45 0.23 1.54 -4.77
CA VAL A 45 1.68 1.76 -4.92
C VAL A 45 1.97 2.97 -5.79
N VAL A 46 1.30 3.10 -6.96
CA VAL A 46 1.48 4.26 -7.86
C VAL A 46 1.12 5.56 -7.15
N THR A 47 0.04 5.58 -6.38
CA THR A 47 -0.37 6.76 -5.60
C THR A 47 0.67 7.12 -4.54
N LEU A 48 1.23 6.12 -3.85
CA LEU A 48 2.24 6.35 -2.82
C LEU A 48 3.58 6.84 -3.38
N VAL A 49 3.96 6.42 -4.59
CA VAL A 49 5.13 7.01 -5.30
C VAL A 49 4.94 8.51 -5.49
N ALA A 50 3.77 8.92 -6.00
CA ALA A 50 3.45 10.34 -6.17
C ALA A 50 3.45 11.09 -4.82
N ASN A 51 2.93 10.46 -3.76
CA ASN A 51 2.95 11.04 -2.41
C ASN A 51 4.38 11.24 -1.89
N VAL A 52 5.27 10.23 -2.02
CA VAL A 52 6.69 10.37 -1.61
C VAL A 52 7.34 11.55 -2.35
N THR A 53 7.12 11.67 -3.65
CA THR A 53 7.65 12.78 -4.45
C THR A 53 7.14 14.14 -3.96
N ALA A 54 5.84 14.24 -3.64
CA ALA A 54 5.24 15.45 -3.09
C ALA A 54 5.82 15.81 -1.71
N GLN A 55 6.03 14.82 -0.82
CA GLN A 55 6.62 15.05 0.48
C GLN A 55 8.11 15.44 0.39
N GLN A 56 8.86 14.91 -0.58
CA GLN A 56 10.23 15.37 -0.86
C GLN A 56 10.25 16.84 -1.24
N GLN A 57 9.34 17.26 -2.12
CA GLN A 57 9.24 18.68 -2.50
C GLN A 57 8.82 19.57 -1.32
N ALA A 58 7.95 19.07 -0.43
CA ALA A 58 7.57 19.77 0.79
C ALA A 58 8.76 20.00 1.74
N VAL A 59 9.65 19.02 1.89
CA VAL A 59 10.88 19.17 2.68
C VAL A 59 11.79 20.23 2.06
N ILE A 60 12.00 20.19 0.73
CA ILE A 60 12.82 21.21 0.03
C ILE A 60 12.25 22.61 0.27
N SER A 61 10.94 22.76 0.14
CA SER A 61 10.27 24.05 0.37
C SER A 61 10.38 24.52 1.82
N ALA A 62 10.22 23.61 2.79
CA ALA A 62 10.36 23.94 4.21
C ALA A 62 11.79 24.31 4.59
N THR A 63 12.79 23.64 4.01
CA THR A 63 14.22 23.98 4.19
C THR A 63 14.49 25.38 3.68
N SER A 64 14.07 25.72 2.45
CA SER A 64 14.25 27.06 1.89
C SER A 64 13.55 28.14 2.71
N ALA A 65 12.35 27.84 3.25
CA ALA A 65 11.63 28.75 4.12
C ALA A 65 12.36 28.98 5.47
N LEU A 66 12.94 27.91 6.03
CA LEU A 66 13.75 28.02 7.25
C LEU A 66 15.00 28.88 7.00
N GLU A 67 15.74 28.62 5.91
CA GLU A 67 16.93 29.41 5.54
C GLU A 67 16.61 30.90 5.38
N ALA A 68 15.53 31.22 4.65
CA ALA A 68 15.07 32.61 4.49
C ALA A 68 14.69 33.26 5.83
N THR A 69 14.03 32.50 6.72
CA THR A 69 13.65 32.97 8.06
C THR A 69 14.87 33.18 8.96
N GLN A 70 15.88 32.30 8.88
CA GLN A 70 17.15 32.46 9.59
C GLN A 70 17.90 33.72 9.18
N VAL A 71 17.96 34.01 7.86
CA VAL A 71 18.54 35.22 7.35
C VAL A 71 17.76 36.45 7.86
N GLY A 72 16.42 36.44 7.79
CA GLY A 72 15.56 37.48 8.31
C GLY A 72 15.74 37.74 9.81
N TYR A 73 15.92 36.68 10.59
CA TYR A 73 16.21 36.78 12.03
C TYR A 73 17.56 37.42 12.29
N LYS A 74 18.62 37.02 11.56
CA LYS A 74 19.96 37.61 11.70
C LYS A 74 19.99 39.11 11.40
N VAL A 75 19.19 39.58 10.43
CA VAL A 75 19.11 41.01 10.08
C VAL A 75 18.03 41.77 10.87
N GLY A 76 17.34 41.11 11.82
CA GLY A 76 16.34 41.72 12.71
C GLY A 76 14.98 41.98 12.08
N THR A 77 14.67 41.43 10.89
CA THR A 77 13.37 41.55 10.22
C THR A 77 12.38 40.47 10.60
N ARG A 78 12.83 39.39 11.26
CA ARG A 78 12.03 38.28 11.79
C ARG A 78 12.33 38.08 13.28
N ASN A 79 11.37 37.54 14.01
CA ASN A 79 11.53 37.23 15.43
C ASN A 79 11.86 35.76 15.66
N VAL A 80 12.21 35.39 16.92
CA VAL A 80 12.55 34.02 17.29
C VAL A 80 11.36 33.06 17.16
N VAL A 81 10.12 33.55 17.31
CA VAL A 81 8.91 32.75 17.18
C VAL A 81 8.73 32.31 15.73
N ASP A 82 9.00 33.19 14.76
CA ASP A 82 8.98 32.86 13.32
C ASP A 82 10.02 31.78 12.99
N LEU A 83 11.23 31.90 13.60
CA LEU A 83 12.29 30.91 13.41
C LEU A 83 11.89 29.53 13.95
N LEU A 84 11.40 29.47 15.17
CA LEU A 84 10.93 28.22 15.78
C LEU A 84 9.77 27.59 15.02
N GLN A 85 8.87 28.43 14.48
CA GLN A 85 7.78 27.92 13.63
C GLN A 85 8.29 27.33 12.33
N ALA A 86 9.29 27.96 11.68
CA ALA A 86 9.91 27.45 10.46
C ALA A 86 10.64 26.11 10.73
N GLU A 87 11.37 26.00 11.84
CA GLU A 87 12.01 24.75 12.27
C GLU A 87 10.97 23.64 12.51
N LYS A 88 9.90 23.93 13.24
CA LYS A 88 8.80 23.00 13.48
C LYS A 88 8.18 22.50 12.16
N ASN A 89 8.02 23.41 11.18
CA ASN A 89 7.47 23.06 9.88
C ASN A 89 8.42 22.11 9.11
N LEU A 90 9.74 22.35 9.17
CA LEU A 90 10.73 21.46 8.54
C LEU A 90 10.69 20.07 9.19
N TYR A 91 10.76 19.95 10.52
CA TYR A 91 10.67 18.65 11.19
C TYR A 91 9.36 17.92 10.92
N SER A 92 8.25 18.66 10.78
CA SER A 92 6.96 18.09 10.40
C SER A 92 7.00 17.54 8.97
N ALA A 93 7.61 18.26 8.03
CA ALA A 93 7.77 17.81 6.64
C ALA A 93 8.68 16.56 6.55
N GLU A 94 9.79 16.55 7.28
CA GLU A 94 10.70 15.40 7.35
C GLU A 94 10.01 14.16 7.93
N LYS A 95 9.24 14.32 9.01
CA LYS A 95 8.44 13.25 9.59
C LYS A 95 7.43 12.70 8.57
N ASN A 96 6.73 13.59 7.84
CA ASN A 96 5.75 13.18 6.84
C ASN A 96 6.42 12.43 5.68
N LEU A 97 7.61 12.86 5.25
CA LEU A 97 8.40 12.16 4.23
C LEU A 97 8.82 10.77 4.71
N ALA A 98 9.28 10.64 5.95
CA ALA A 98 9.63 9.34 6.53
C ALA A 98 8.41 8.42 6.55
N ASN A 99 7.25 8.88 7.01
CA ASN A 99 6.01 8.09 7.01
C ASN A 99 5.63 7.68 5.58
N ALA A 100 5.68 8.59 4.61
CA ALA A 100 5.35 8.27 3.22
C ALA A 100 6.28 7.21 2.62
N LYS A 101 7.57 7.21 2.98
CA LYS A 101 8.52 6.17 2.57
C LYS A 101 8.17 4.81 3.18
N TYR A 102 7.82 4.76 4.48
CA TYR A 102 7.40 3.51 5.13
C TYR A 102 6.10 2.97 4.52
N ASP A 103 5.12 3.84 4.26
CA ASP A 103 3.86 3.45 3.63
C ASP A 103 4.08 2.87 2.23
N TYR A 104 5.00 3.46 1.46
CA TYR A 104 5.40 2.95 0.15
C TYR A 104 6.05 1.55 0.25
N ILE A 105 6.97 1.34 1.18
CA ILE A 105 7.61 0.03 1.41
C ILE A 105 6.56 -1.02 1.77
N LEU A 106 5.66 -0.70 2.71
CA LEU A 106 4.59 -1.62 3.11
C LEU A 106 3.62 -1.93 1.96
N ALA A 107 3.32 -0.94 1.11
CA ALA A 107 2.45 -1.16 -0.05
C ALA A 107 3.10 -2.09 -1.09
N ASN A 108 4.41 -1.97 -1.32
CA ASN A 108 5.15 -2.90 -2.18
C ASN A 108 5.11 -4.34 -1.64
N LEU A 109 5.30 -4.53 -0.34
CA LEU A 109 5.17 -5.85 0.28
C LEU A 109 3.76 -6.43 0.14
N ARG A 110 2.72 -5.60 0.31
CA ARG A 110 1.33 -6.02 0.12
C ARG A 110 1.05 -6.41 -1.33
N LEU A 111 1.62 -5.66 -2.29
CA LEU A 111 1.52 -6.00 -3.70
C LEU A 111 2.21 -7.33 -4.01
N ALA A 112 3.43 -7.54 -3.52
CA ALA A 112 4.18 -8.79 -3.66
C ALA A 112 3.41 -9.97 -3.03
N LEU A 113 2.80 -9.76 -1.86
CA LEU A 113 1.96 -10.75 -1.19
C LEU A 113 0.72 -11.08 -2.04
N ALA A 114 0.01 -10.08 -2.55
CA ALA A 114 -1.17 -10.27 -3.40
C ALA A 114 -0.84 -10.98 -4.72
N ALA A 115 0.34 -10.73 -5.27
CA ALA A 115 0.87 -11.39 -6.46
C ALA A 115 1.45 -12.79 -6.18
N GLY A 116 1.62 -13.17 -4.90
CA GLY A 116 2.22 -14.45 -4.50
C GLY A 116 3.72 -14.55 -4.78
N THR A 117 4.41 -13.42 -4.96
CA THR A 117 5.84 -13.36 -5.31
C THR A 117 6.75 -13.01 -4.12
N ILE A 118 6.17 -12.79 -2.94
CA ILE A 118 6.93 -12.42 -1.74
C ILE A 118 7.95 -13.51 -1.36
N SER A 119 9.19 -13.09 -1.11
CA SER A 119 10.27 -13.97 -0.72
C SER A 119 10.99 -13.47 0.54
N PRO A 120 11.70 -14.33 1.30
CA PRO A 120 12.51 -13.89 2.44
C PRO A 120 13.59 -12.86 2.07
N SER A 121 14.08 -12.87 0.82
CA SER A 121 15.07 -11.89 0.33
C SER A 121 14.52 -10.47 0.32
N ASP A 122 13.24 -10.28 0.04
CA ASP A 122 12.60 -8.96 0.00
C ASP A 122 12.63 -8.29 1.39
N ILE A 123 12.49 -9.11 2.44
CA ILE A 123 12.56 -8.63 3.83
C ILE A 123 13.99 -8.22 4.20
N VAL A 124 15.00 -8.96 3.72
CA VAL A 124 16.43 -8.62 3.97
C VAL A 124 16.77 -7.31 3.28
N GLU A 125 16.37 -7.13 2.01
CA GLU A 125 16.60 -5.89 1.26
C GLU A 125 15.97 -4.67 1.95
N ILE A 126 14.74 -4.81 2.44
CA ILE A 126 14.08 -3.74 3.19
C ILE A 126 14.80 -3.44 4.51
N ASN A 127 15.26 -4.47 5.23
CA ASN A 127 16.00 -4.28 6.48
C ASN A 127 17.34 -3.54 6.25
N ASP A 128 17.96 -3.72 5.10
CA ASP A 128 19.19 -3.01 4.74
C ASP A 128 18.94 -1.56 4.30
N LEU A 129 17.77 -1.27 3.73
CA LEU A 129 17.30 0.09 3.43
C LEU A 129 16.93 0.91 4.67
N LEU A 130 16.67 0.24 5.80
CA LEU A 130 16.25 0.89 7.06
C LEU A 130 17.43 1.16 8.02
N LYS A 131 18.64 0.69 7.68
CA LYS A 131 19.86 0.98 8.43
C LYS A 131 20.53 2.26 7.93
#